data_039a5a1e9a223d7549493c8a83bc8487
#
_entry.id   039a5a1e9a223d7549493c8a83bc8487
#
_cell.length_a   1.000
_cell.length_b   1.000
_cell.length_c   1.000
_cell.angle_alpha   90.00
_cell.angle_beta   90.00
_cell.angle_gamma   90.00
#
_symmetry.space_group_name_H-M   'P 1'
#
loop_
_entity.id
_entity.type
_entity.pdbx_description
1 polymer ?
#
loop_
_entity_poly.entity_id
_entity_poly.type
_entity_poly.pdbx_seq_one_letter_code
_entity_poly.pdbx_strand_id
1 'polypeptide(L)'
;NVILLFGNYLNATGIKGGAYGFRISSINKLVDTKAADGTTLLHFVERTVTRCFPELEGFVDELSAATEACRVQLLDLKHDLSELKSANVHHKKILDRLHSENEENVEAPYSKLMLPFLNKATNELHRLTDQIQYTERVFNEAMRYYGEGPDPVRRSFTGPKTMPTEEFFGIFKEFLAAYRKAKTDNSRITQQRALEAARIAAAEEREKDRREAMARREAGI
;
A
#
# COMPACT_ATOMS: atom_id res chain seq x y z
N ASN A 1 -7.38 7.44 -11.30
CA ASN A 1 -7.67 8.05 -12.62
C ASN A 1 -6.43 8.73 -13.23
N VAL A 2 -5.63 9.52 -12.49
CA VAL A 2 -4.45 10.26 -13.03
C VAL A 2 -3.45 9.29 -13.69
N ILE A 3 -3.07 8.20 -13.02
CA ILE A 3 -2.14 7.19 -13.55
C ILE A 3 -2.69 6.52 -14.82
N LEU A 4 -3.99 6.20 -14.84
CA LEU A 4 -4.64 5.60 -16.00
C LEU A 4 -4.63 6.54 -17.20
N LEU A 5 -4.86 7.83 -16.96
CA LEU A 5 -4.80 8.86 -18.01
C LEU A 5 -3.41 8.92 -18.63
N PHE A 6 -2.34 8.95 -17.82
CA PHE A 6 -0.97 8.94 -18.33
C PHE A 6 -0.64 7.64 -19.05
N GLY A 7 -1.05 6.50 -18.51
CA GLY A 7 -0.86 5.21 -19.16
C GLY A 7 -1.52 5.16 -20.55
N ASN A 8 -2.74 5.62 -20.66
CA ASN A 8 -3.45 5.70 -21.93
C ASN A 8 -2.81 6.69 -22.90
N TYR A 9 -2.38 7.86 -22.41
CA TYR A 9 -1.68 8.85 -23.25
C TYR A 9 -0.37 8.30 -23.84
N LEU A 10 0.45 7.67 -23.00
CA LEU A 10 1.72 7.09 -23.44
C LEU A 10 1.56 5.87 -24.37
N ASN A 11 0.46 5.15 -24.24
CA ASN A 11 0.16 3.97 -25.06
C ASN A 11 -0.82 4.25 -26.20
N ALA A 12 -1.22 5.52 -26.44
CA ALA A 12 -2.30 5.90 -27.34
C ALA A 12 -2.14 5.40 -28.78
N THR A 13 -0.91 5.24 -29.25
CA THR A 13 -0.58 4.75 -30.61
C THR A 13 -0.45 3.22 -30.69
N GLY A 14 -0.58 2.51 -29.55
CA GLY A 14 -0.40 1.06 -29.47
C GLY A 14 -1.71 0.32 -29.16
N ILE A 15 -1.65 -1.02 -29.34
CA ILE A 15 -2.75 -1.96 -29.01
C ILE A 15 -3.20 -1.86 -27.52
N LYS A 16 -2.36 -1.28 -26.66
CA LYS A 16 -2.60 -1.13 -25.22
C LYS A 16 -3.19 0.24 -24.82
N GLY A 17 -3.44 1.11 -25.78
CA GLY A 17 -4.11 2.41 -25.54
C GLY A 17 -5.62 2.26 -25.27
N GLY A 18 -6.23 3.25 -24.61
CA GLY A 18 -7.67 3.25 -24.34
C GLY A 18 -8.13 2.24 -23.28
N ALA A 19 -7.24 1.84 -22.36
CA ALA A 19 -7.57 0.93 -21.27
C ALA A 19 -8.57 1.57 -20.30
N TYR A 20 -9.58 0.80 -19.86
CA TYR A 20 -10.56 1.23 -18.85
C TYR A 20 -10.03 1.16 -17.41
N GLY A 21 -8.92 0.46 -17.20
CA GLY A 21 -8.29 0.26 -15.90
C GLY A 21 -6.93 -0.42 -16.04
N PHE A 22 -6.27 -0.59 -14.92
CA PHE A 22 -5.01 -1.33 -14.84
C PHE A 22 -4.98 -2.17 -13.56
N ARG A 23 -4.19 -3.23 -13.58
CA ARG A 23 -3.94 -4.04 -12.37
C ARG A 23 -3.05 -3.26 -11.43
N ILE A 24 -3.36 -3.29 -10.13
CA ILE A 24 -2.58 -2.56 -9.14
C ILE A 24 -1.12 -3.02 -9.09
N SER A 25 -0.83 -4.30 -9.35
CA SER A 25 0.53 -4.82 -9.47
C SER A 25 1.39 -4.11 -10.52
N SER A 26 0.76 -3.41 -11.46
CA SER A 26 1.47 -2.62 -12.48
C SER A 26 1.87 -1.23 -12.02
N ILE A 27 1.42 -0.76 -10.85
CA ILE A 27 1.66 0.62 -10.38
C ILE A 27 3.15 0.88 -10.14
N ASN A 28 3.88 -0.12 -9.64
CA ASN A 28 5.31 0.01 -9.36
C ASN A 28 6.18 0.13 -10.62
N LYS A 29 5.64 -0.20 -11.82
CA LYS A 29 6.32 0.02 -13.11
C LYS A 29 6.50 1.49 -13.47
N LEU A 30 5.82 2.41 -12.78
CA LEU A 30 6.06 3.86 -12.94
C LEU A 30 7.50 4.28 -12.59
N VAL A 31 8.20 3.48 -11.79
CA VAL A 31 9.62 3.70 -11.45
C VAL A 31 10.55 3.21 -12.56
N ASP A 32 10.13 2.24 -13.36
CA ASP A 32 10.96 1.64 -14.41
C ASP A 32 11.04 2.53 -15.66
N THR A 33 10.02 3.35 -15.90
CA THR A 33 9.96 4.25 -17.05
C THR A 33 10.77 5.51 -16.75
N LYS A 34 11.95 5.63 -17.37
CA LYS A 34 12.90 6.73 -17.14
C LYS A 34 12.90 7.72 -18.30
N ALA A 35 13.02 8.99 -17.97
CA ALA A 35 13.29 10.09 -18.91
C ALA A 35 14.82 10.25 -19.13
N ALA A 36 15.17 11.04 -20.14
CA ALA A 36 16.59 11.29 -20.48
C ALA A 36 17.39 11.97 -19.36
N ASP A 37 16.73 12.73 -18.49
CA ASP A 37 17.32 13.40 -17.32
C ASP A 37 17.45 12.48 -16.08
N GLY A 38 17.13 11.19 -16.23
CA GLY A 38 17.19 10.19 -15.15
C GLY A 38 15.99 10.22 -14.20
N THR A 39 15.03 11.16 -14.37
CA THR A 39 13.78 11.14 -13.61
C THR A 39 12.87 10.02 -14.13
N THR A 40 11.97 9.51 -13.27
CA THR A 40 11.03 8.46 -13.65
C THR A 40 9.64 9.03 -13.93
N LEU A 41 8.77 8.23 -14.56
CA LEU A 41 7.37 8.59 -14.75
C LEU A 41 6.68 8.90 -13.41
N LEU A 42 7.09 8.24 -12.32
CA LEU A 42 6.58 8.52 -10.98
C LEU A 42 6.92 9.95 -10.52
N HIS A 43 8.12 10.47 -10.83
CA HIS A 43 8.47 11.87 -10.55
C HIS A 43 7.56 12.85 -11.29
N PHE A 44 7.20 12.51 -12.53
CA PHE A 44 6.27 13.33 -13.30
C PHE A 44 4.85 13.29 -12.72
N VAL A 45 4.37 12.10 -12.34
CA VAL A 45 3.06 11.93 -11.68
C VAL A 45 3.02 12.73 -10.38
N GLU A 46 4.04 12.63 -9.54
CA GLU A 46 4.12 13.36 -8.27
C GLU A 46 4.08 14.88 -8.49
N ARG A 47 4.89 15.42 -9.40
CA ARG A 47 4.85 16.86 -9.73
C ARG A 47 3.48 17.31 -10.23
N THR A 48 2.81 16.46 -11.00
CA THR A 48 1.48 16.77 -11.51
C THR A 48 0.45 16.77 -10.39
N VAL A 49 0.51 15.80 -9.48
CA VAL A 49 -0.39 15.74 -8.31
C VAL A 49 -0.17 16.98 -7.45
N THR A 50 1.05 17.25 -7.03
CA THR A 50 1.36 18.41 -6.17
C THR A 50 0.94 19.75 -6.79
N ARG A 51 1.07 19.90 -8.11
CA ARG A 51 0.75 21.17 -8.77
C ARG A 51 -0.72 21.31 -9.16
N CYS A 52 -1.35 20.24 -9.65
CA CYS A 52 -2.67 20.30 -10.27
C CYS A 52 -3.78 19.71 -9.40
N PHE A 53 -3.43 18.87 -8.43
CA PHE A 53 -4.38 18.12 -7.61
C PHE A 53 -3.90 18.02 -6.14
N PRO A 54 -3.62 19.17 -5.48
CA PRO A 54 -3.08 19.18 -4.12
C PRO A 54 -4.01 18.50 -3.10
N GLU A 55 -5.32 18.46 -3.40
CA GLU A 55 -6.33 17.77 -2.60
C GLU A 55 -6.13 16.26 -2.54
N LEU A 56 -5.40 15.69 -3.50
CA LEU A 56 -5.10 14.25 -3.53
C LEU A 56 -3.88 13.87 -2.70
N GLU A 57 -3.07 14.81 -2.22
CA GLU A 57 -1.83 14.48 -1.49
C GLU A 57 -2.09 13.69 -0.20
N GLY A 58 -3.29 13.80 0.40
CA GLY A 58 -3.70 13.04 1.59
C GLY A 58 -3.70 11.53 1.44
N PHE A 59 -3.72 10.99 0.21
CA PHE A 59 -3.73 9.54 -0.01
C PHE A 59 -2.53 8.81 0.61
N VAL A 60 -1.40 9.49 0.78
CA VAL A 60 -0.17 8.92 1.36
C VAL A 60 -0.39 8.53 2.82
N ASP A 61 -1.16 9.34 3.55
CA ASP A 61 -1.49 9.08 4.94
C ASP A 61 -2.66 8.09 5.07
N GLU A 62 -3.66 8.19 4.20
CA GLU A 62 -4.79 7.25 4.12
C GLU A 62 -4.33 5.80 3.85
N LEU A 63 -3.31 5.63 3.00
CA LEU A 63 -2.76 4.31 2.69
C LEU A 63 -1.69 3.83 3.70
N SER A 64 -1.40 4.59 4.76
CA SER A 64 -0.40 4.19 5.76
C SER A 64 -0.73 2.84 6.41
N ALA A 65 -2.01 2.57 6.68
CA ALA A 65 -2.48 1.29 7.21
C ALA A 65 -2.15 0.11 6.30
N ALA A 66 -2.13 0.29 4.97
CA ALA A 66 -1.74 -0.76 4.02
C ALA A 66 -0.26 -1.17 4.19
N THR A 67 0.61 -0.24 4.59
CA THR A 67 2.03 -0.55 4.85
C THR A 67 2.23 -1.42 6.09
N GLU A 68 1.35 -1.31 7.08
CA GLU A 68 1.36 -2.17 8.26
C GLU A 68 0.73 -3.53 7.95
N ALA A 69 -0.35 -3.56 7.16
CA ALA A 69 -1.06 -4.78 6.78
C ALA A 69 -0.17 -5.77 6.01
N CYS A 70 0.88 -5.31 5.30
CA CYS A 70 1.80 -6.21 4.60
C CYS A 70 2.63 -7.12 5.54
N ARG A 71 2.62 -6.87 6.86
CA ARG A 71 3.30 -7.69 7.86
C ARG A 71 2.45 -8.85 8.37
N VAL A 72 1.16 -8.87 8.02
CA VAL A 72 0.18 -9.82 8.55
C VAL A 72 -0.24 -10.78 7.44
N GLN A 73 -0.03 -12.05 7.66
CA GLN A 73 -0.48 -13.10 6.76
C GLN A 73 -1.84 -13.64 7.21
N LEU A 74 -2.86 -13.46 6.38
CA LEU A 74 -4.20 -13.96 6.69
C LEU A 74 -4.22 -15.49 6.83
N LEU A 75 -3.35 -16.18 6.12
CA LEU A 75 -3.23 -17.64 6.20
C LEU A 75 -2.75 -18.09 7.57
N ASP A 76 -1.75 -17.41 8.13
CA ASP A 76 -1.21 -17.72 9.47
C ASP A 76 -2.28 -17.50 10.54
N LEU A 77 -3.02 -16.38 10.46
CA LEU A 77 -4.12 -16.12 11.38
C LEU A 77 -5.21 -17.21 11.34
N LYS A 78 -5.51 -17.74 10.14
CA LYS A 78 -6.46 -18.87 10.01
C LYS A 78 -5.90 -20.14 10.63
N HIS A 79 -4.61 -20.39 10.47
CA HIS A 79 -3.95 -21.54 11.05
C HIS A 79 -4.01 -21.47 12.58
N ASP A 80 -3.57 -20.34 13.16
CA ASP A 80 -3.60 -20.10 14.60
C ASP A 80 -5.02 -20.25 15.18
N LEU A 81 -6.02 -19.67 14.48
CA LEU A 81 -7.41 -19.83 14.89
C LEU A 81 -7.85 -21.31 14.87
N SER A 82 -7.41 -22.07 13.87
CA SER A 82 -7.72 -23.53 13.79
C SER A 82 -7.10 -24.31 14.94
N GLU A 83 -5.84 -23.99 15.31
CA GLU A 83 -5.17 -24.61 16.46
C GLU A 83 -5.89 -24.28 17.77
N LEU A 84 -6.23 -23.00 17.97
CA LEU A 84 -6.96 -22.58 19.16
C LEU A 84 -8.34 -23.26 19.28
N LYS A 85 -9.06 -23.40 18.18
CA LYS A 85 -10.34 -24.14 18.14
C LYS A 85 -10.14 -25.60 18.50
N SER A 86 -9.12 -26.24 17.96
CA SER A 86 -8.79 -27.64 18.22
C SER A 86 -8.45 -27.85 19.69
N ALA A 87 -7.64 -26.97 20.28
CA ALA A 87 -7.31 -27.00 21.71
C ALA A 87 -8.56 -26.81 22.58
N ASN A 88 -9.42 -25.85 22.25
CA ASN A 88 -10.66 -25.61 22.99
C ASN A 88 -11.59 -26.85 22.97
N VAL A 89 -11.76 -27.46 21.81
CA VAL A 89 -12.54 -28.70 21.66
C VAL A 89 -11.92 -29.84 22.46
N HIS A 90 -10.59 -29.97 22.44
CA HIS A 90 -9.87 -31.00 23.21
C HIS A 90 -10.12 -30.86 24.71
N HIS A 91 -9.93 -29.66 25.26
CA HIS A 91 -10.17 -29.41 26.68
C HIS A 91 -11.62 -29.59 27.09
N LYS A 92 -12.58 -29.23 26.22
CA LYS A 92 -13.99 -29.49 26.45
C LYS A 92 -14.30 -30.99 26.55
N LYS A 93 -13.74 -31.79 25.63
CA LYS A 93 -13.89 -33.25 25.67
C LYS A 93 -13.29 -33.88 26.94
N ILE A 94 -12.17 -33.35 27.44
CA ILE A 94 -11.58 -33.81 28.73
C ILE A 94 -12.55 -33.53 29.88
N LEU A 95 -13.10 -32.30 29.91
CA LEU A 95 -14.03 -31.89 30.96
C LEU A 95 -15.31 -32.74 30.93
N ASP A 96 -15.89 -32.95 29.73
CA ASP A 96 -17.07 -33.80 29.54
C ASP A 96 -16.81 -35.23 29.99
N ARG A 97 -15.63 -35.79 29.71
CA ARG A 97 -15.26 -37.14 30.17
C ARG A 97 -15.17 -37.21 31.70
N LEU A 98 -14.47 -36.25 32.34
CA LEU A 98 -14.34 -36.18 33.80
C LEU A 98 -15.73 -36.10 34.48
N HIS A 99 -16.66 -35.34 33.91
CA HIS A 99 -18.01 -35.25 34.42
C HIS A 99 -18.83 -36.53 34.24
N SER A 100 -18.58 -37.29 33.15
CA SER A 100 -19.29 -38.57 32.91
C SER A 100 -18.77 -39.71 33.76
N GLU A 101 -17.52 -39.67 34.23
CA GLU A 101 -16.88 -40.72 35.06
C GLU A 101 -17.32 -40.63 36.52
N ASN A 102 -17.58 -39.41 37.03
CA ASN A 102 -17.99 -39.24 38.42
C ASN A 102 -18.69 -37.85 38.60
N GLU A 103 -19.91 -37.88 39.17
CA GLU A 103 -20.66 -36.64 39.44
C GLU A 103 -19.98 -35.70 40.40
N GLU A 104 -19.17 -36.23 41.33
CA GLU A 104 -18.34 -35.39 42.24
C GLU A 104 -17.30 -34.57 41.52
N ASN A 105 -16.86 -34.94 40.33
CA ASN A 105 -15.92 -34.18 39.51
C ASN A 105 -16.47 -32.85 39.01
N VAL A 106 -17.79 -32.66 38.97
CA VAL A 106 -18.45 -31.39 38.61
C VAL A 106 -18.07 -30.31 39.64
N GLU A 107 -18.02 -30.69 40.93
CA GLU A 107 -17.65 -29.80 42.02
C GLU A 107 -16.13 -29.63 42.22
N ALA A 108 -15.32 -30.42 41.48
CA ALA A 108 -13.87 -30.36 41.58
C ALA A 108 -13.35 -28.93 41.24
N PRO A 109 -12.31 -28.43 41.91
CA PRO A 109 -11.73 -27.10 41.67
C PRO A 109 -11.36 -26.88 40.21
N TYR A 110 -10.89 -27.90 39.51
CA TYR A 110 -10.56 -27.87 38.10
C TYR A 110 -11.79 -27.58 37.22
N SER A 111 -12.89 -28.28 37.45
CA SER A 111 -14.13 -28.10 36.67
C SER A 111 -14.73 -26.72 36.89
N LYS A 112 -14.73 -26.25 38.14
CA LYS A 112 -15.22 -24.87 38.48
C LYS A 112 -14.41 -23.77 37.80
N LEU A 113 -13.12 -23.96 37.61
CA LEU A 113 -12.24 -23.01 36.94
C LEU A 113 -12.37 -23.11 35.40
N MET A 114 -12.33 -24.36 34.87
CA MET A 114 -12.23 -24.59 33.44
C MET A 114 -13.55 -24.36 32.70
N LEU A 115 -14.70 -24.66 33.28
CA LEU A 115 -15.99 -24.50 32.61
C LEU A 115 -16.26 -23.04 32.19
N PRO A 116 -16.17 -22.03 33.08
CA PRO A 116 -16.35 -20.64 32.69
C PRO A 116 -15.27 -20.15 31.72
N PHE A 117 -14.01 -20.63 31.86
CA PHE A 117 -12.95 -20.33 30.92
C PHE A 117 -13.26 -20.83 29.51
N LEU A 118 -13.62 -22.11 29.36
CA LEU A 118 -13.94 -22.71 28.04
C LEU A 118 -15.15 -22.05 27.39
N ASN A 119 -16.15 -21.66 28.18
CA ASN A 119 -17.31 -20.93 27.66
C ASN A 119 -16.89 -19.56 27.13
N LYS A 120 -16.08 -18.82 27.88
CA LYS A 120 -15.53 -17.52 27.42
C LYS A 120 -14.67 -17.70 26.18
N ALA A 121 -13.76 -18.69 26.18
CA ALA A 121 -12.88 -18.99 25.03
C ALA A 121 -13.70 -19.35 23.79
N THR A 122 -14.77 -20.14 23.94
CA THR A 122 -15.67 -20.49 22.84
C THR A 122 -16.29 -19.26 22.22
N ASN A 123 -16.82 -18.34 23.02
CA ASN A 123 -17.42 -17.10 22.54
C ASN A 123 -16.40 -16.21 21.79
N GLU A 124 -15.17 -16.09 22.33
CA GLU A 124 -14.09 -15.33 21.67
C GLU A 124 -13.65 -16.01 20.36
N LEU A 125 -13.58 -17.32 20.29
CA LEU A 125 -13.26 -18.06 19.07
C LEU A 125 -14.34 -17.90 18.00
N HIS A 126 -15.62 -17.82 18.38
CA HIS A 126 -16.70 -17.49 17.45
C HIS A 126 -16.52 -16.07 16.90
N ARG A 127 -16.30 -15.09 17.78
CA ARG A 127 -16.07 -13.69 17.39
C ARG A 127 -14.87 -13.54 16.43
N LEU A 128 -13.74 -14.19 16.74
CA LEU A 128 -12.56 -14.19 15.89
C LEU A 128 -12.82 -14.87 14.55
N THR A 129 -13.62 -15.94 14.52
CA THR A 129 -14.01 -16.61 13.28
C THR A 129 -14.77 -15.66 12.37
N ASP A 130 -15.78 -14.98 12.92
CA ASP A 130 -16.60 -14.04 12.16
C ASP A 130 -15.76 -12.87 11.65
N GLN A 131 -14.81 -12.37 12.46
CA GLN A 131 -13.89 -11.30 12.05
C GLN A 131 -12.98 -11.73 10.91
N ILE A 132 -12.37 -12.92 10.99
CA ILE A 132 -11.51 -13.43 9.92
C ILE A 132 -12.30 -13.64 8.63
N GLN A 133 -13.51 -14.21 8.70
CA GLN A 133 -14.37 -14.39 7.53
C GLN A 133 -14.79 -13.06 6.91
N TYR A 134 -15.11 -12.07 7.73
CA TYR A 134 -15.41 -10.72 7.25
C TYR A 134 -14.20 -10.09 6.56
N THR A 135 -13.05 -10.15 7.20
CA THR A 135 -11.77 -9.62 6.64
C THR A 135 -11.42 -10.28 5.32
N GLU A 136 -11.56 -11.59 5.22
CA GLU A 136 -11.31 -12.33 3.98
C GLU A 136 -12.26 -11.90 2.85
N ARG A 137 -13.54 -11.70 3.16
CA ARG A 137 -14.49 -11.22 2.18
C ARG A 137 -14.12 -9.83 1.66
N VAL A 138 -13.86 -8.89 2.56
CA VAL A 138 -13.45 -7.51 2.20
C VAL A 138 -12.15 -7.50 1.40
N PHE A 139 -11.18 -8.33 1.80
CA PHE A 139 -9.93 -8.48 1.06
C PHE A 139 -10.15 -9.01 -0.36
N ASN A 140 -10.98 -10.03 -0.53
CA ASN A 140 -11.32 -10.57 -1.84
C ASN A 140 -12.07 -9.55 -2.73
N GLU A 141 -12.94 -8.72 -2.14
CA GLU A 141 -13.60 -7.62 -2.85
C GLU A 141 -12.59 -6.56 -3.28
N ALA A 142 -11.66 -6.17 -2.41
CA ALA A 142 -10.57 -5.25 -2.76
C ALA A 142 -9.69 -5.80 -3.89
N MET A 143 -9.30 -7.07 -3.82
CA MET A 143 -8.52 -7.71 -4.88
C MET A 143 -9.25 -7.68 -6.24
N ARG A 144 -10.54 -7.94 -6.26
CA ARG A 144 -11.35 -7.85 -7.48
C ARG A 144 -11.40 -6.43 -8.02
N TYR A 145 -11.60 -5.44 -7.14
CA TYR A 145 -11.64 -4.03 -7.50
C TYR A 145 -10.33 -3.58 -8.15
N TYR A 146 -9.18 -4.03 -7.62
CA TYR A 146 -7.86 -3.69 -8.14
C TYR A 146 -7.36 -4.61 -9.27
N GLY A 147 -8.20 -5.53 -9.76
CA GLY A 147 -7.90 -6.41 -10.89
C GLY A 147 -6.95 -7.58 -10.58
N GLU A 148 -6.74 -7.88 -9.29
CA GLU A 148 -5.87 -9.00 -8.84
C GLU A 148 -6.69 -10.22 -8.40
N GLY A 149 -8.01 -10.16 -8.49
CA GLY A 149 -8.87 -11.29 -8.20
C GLY A 149 -8.69 -12.46 -9.18
N PRO A 150 -9.19 -13.65 -8.85
CA PRO A 150 -9.15 -14.80 -9.74
C PRO A 150 -9.85 -14.45 -11.07
N ASP A 151 -9.10 -14.57 -12.15
CA ASP A 151 -9.61 -14.31 -13.51
C ASP A 151 -10.53 -15.47 -13.93
N PRO A 152 -11.85 -15.26 -14.11
CA PRO A 152 -12.78 -16.31 -14.51
C PRO A 152 -12.48 -16.86 -15.91
N VAL A 153 -11.76 -16.11 -16.74
CA VAL A 153 -11.41 -16.50 -18.12
C VAL A 153 -10.09 -17.27 -18.18
N ARG A 154 -9.15 -16.96 -17.28
CA ARG A 154 -7.89 -17.71 -17.18
C ARG A 154 -8.05 -18.90 -16.25
N ARG A 155 -8.57 -19.99 -16.76
CA ARG A 155 -8.46 -21.30 -16.09
C ARG A 155 -6.98 -21.70 -16.04
N SER A 156 -6.33 -21.35 -14.93
CA SER A 156 -5.00 -21.91 -14.65
C SER A 156 -5.15 -23.39 -14.33
N PHE A 157 -4.30 -24.21 -14.93
CA PHE A 157 -4.24 -25.67 -14.67
C PHE A 157 -3.92 -25.98 -13.19
N THR A 158 -3.45 -24.98 -12.43
CA THR A 158 -3.07 -25.06 -11.02
C THR A 158 -4.11 -24.47 -10.04
N GLY A 159 -5.33 -24.14 -10.52
CA GLY A 159 -6.38 -23.50 -9.70
C GLY A 159 -6.25 -21.98 -9.63
N PRO A 160 -7.24 -21.30 -9.02
CA PRO A 160 -7.19 -19.85 -8.84
C PRO A 160 -6.08 -19.50 -7.85
N LYS A 161 -4.95 -19.00 -8.36
CA LYS A 161 -3.88 -18.46 -7.52
C LYS A 161 -4.35 -17.10 -7.01
N THR A 162 -4.86 -17.07 -5.78
CA THR A 162 -5.16 -15.82 -5.09
C THR A 162 -3.84 -15.24 -4.58
N MET A 163 -3.64 -13.94 -4.81
CA MET A 163 -2.47 -13.22 -4.29
C MET A 163 -2.53 -13.20 -2.77
N PRO A 164 -1.45 -13.53 -2.05
CA PRO A 164 -1.40 -13.44 -0.59
C PRO A 164 -1.58 -12.00 -0.10
N THR A 165 -2.04 -11.83 1.15
CA THR A 165 -2.27 -10.50 1.74
C THR A 165 -1.00 -9.66 1.79
N GLU A 166 0.12 -10.26 2.17
CA GLU A 166 1.42 -9.60 2.26
C GLU A 166 1.93 -9.13 0.88
N GLU A 167 1.69 -9.89 -0.18
CA GLU A 167 2.04 -9.51 -1.55
C GLU A 167 1.17 -8.34 -2.03
N PHE A 168 -0.14 -8.43 -1.82
CA PHE A 168 -1.08 -7.37 -2.20
C PHE A 168 -0.78 -6.04 -1.51
N PHE A 169 -0.64 -6.04 -0.20
CA PHE A 169 -0.32 -4.83 0.55
C PHE A 169 1.14 -4.38 0.36
N GLY A 170 2.04 -5.31 0.01
CA GLY A 170 3.41 -5.02 -0.38
C GLY A 170 3.50 -4.07 -1.58
N ILE A 171 2.59 -4.20 -2.55
CA ILE A 171 2.50 -3.31 -3.72
C ILE A 171 2.31 -1.85 -3.27
N PHE A 172 1.40 -1.60 -2.33
CA PHE A 172 1.13 -0.26 -1.81
C PHE A 172 2.32 0.28 -1.01
N LYS A 173 2.95 -0.56 -0.20
CA LYS A 173 4.14 -0.19 0.57
C LYS A 173 5.28 0.27 -0.34
N GLU A 174 5.58 -0.49 -1.38
CA GLU A 174 6.63 -0.15 -2.36
C GLU A 174 6.29 1.14 -3.11
N PHE A 175 5.04 1.26 -3.56
CA PHE A 175 4.56 2.45 -4.24
C PHE A 175 4.68 3.71 -3.37
N LEU A 176 4.23 3.65 -2.11
CA LEU A 176 4.31 4.78 -1.18
C LEU A 176 5.75 5.17 -0.86
N ALA A 177 6.64 4.19 -0.70
CA ALA A 177 8.06 4.46 -0.50
C ALA A 177 8.69 5.17 -1.71
N ALA A 178 8.38 4.69 -2.92
CA ALA A 178 8.84 5.28 -4.17
C ALA A 178 8.25 6.69 -4.39
N TYR A 179 6.98 6.90 -4.08
CA TYR A 179 6.31 8.20 -4.19
C TYR A 179 6.91 9.24 -3.25
N ARG A 180 7.13 8.88 -1.98
CA ARG A 180 7.81 9.76 -1.00
C ARG A 180 9.22 10.14 -1.44
N LYS A 181 9.96 9.17 -2.00
CA LYS A 181 11.28 9.43 -2.58
C LYS A 181 11.19 10.40 -3.76
N ALA A 182 10.27 10.17 -4.71
CA ALA A 182 10.07 11.05 -5.85
C ALA A 182 9.71 12.48 -5.42
N LYS A 183 8.88 12.64 -4.37
CA LYS A 183 8.54 13.95 -3.78
C LYS A 183 9.77 14.67 -3.24
N THR A 184 10.62 13.96 -2.50
CA THR A 184 11.88 14.50 -1.97
C THR A 184 12.84 14.90 -3.09
N ASP A 185 13.00 14.04 -4.09
CA ASP A 185 13.88 14.30 -5.24
C ASP A 185 13.37 15.50 -6.07
N ASN A 186 12.07 15.59 -6.33
CA ASN A 186 11.46 16.73 -7.04
C ASN A 186 11.64 18.06 -6.29
N SER A 187 11.47 18.04 -4.97
CA SER A 187 11.71 19.23 -4.11
C SER A 187 13.16 19.67 -4.22
N ARG A 188 14.12 18.74 -4.15
CA ARG A 188 15.54 19.01 -4.30
C ARG A 188 15.88 19.59 -5.69
N ILE A 189 15.35 18.99 -6.75
CA ILE A 189 15.56 19.47 -8.14
C ILE A 189 15.00 20.88 -8.29
N THR A 190 13.83 21.16 -7.75
CA THR A 190 13.22 22.50 -7.81
C THR A 190 14.05 23.54 -7.08
N GLN A 191 14.55 23.21 -5.89
CA GLN A 191 15.44 24.11 -5.13
C GLN A 191 16.76 24.38 -5.88
N GLN A 192 17.36 23.34 -6.44
CA GLN A 192 18.60 23.50 -7.22
C GLN A 192 18.41 24.39 -8.44
N ARG A 193 17.31 24.17 -9.20
CA ARG A 193 16.96 25.02 -10.35
C ARG A 193 16.70 26.48 -9.95
N ALA A 194 16.03 26.70 -8.83
CA ALA A 194 15.81 28.06 -8.31
C ALA A 194 17.11 28.75 -7.91
N LEU A 195 18.04 28.05 -7.24
CA LEU A 195 19.34 28.57 -6.89
C LEU A 195 20.19 28.89 -8.13
N GLU A 196 20.16 28.03 -9.12
CA GLU A 196 20.89 28.24 -10.38
C GLU A 196 20.32 29.43 -11.15
N ALA A 197 19.01 29.54 -11.27
CA ALA A 197 18.33 30.67 -11.89
C ALA A 197 18.67 32.00 -11.17
N ALA A 198 18.70 32.01 -9.84
CA ALA A 198 19.09 33.16 -9.04
C ALA A 198 20.58 33.56 -9.26
N ARG A 199 21.45 32.56 -9.40
CA ARG A 199 22.91 32.83 -9.72
C ARG A 199 23.05 33.42 -11.10
N ILE A 200 22.34 32.91 -12.11
CA ILE A 200 22.38 33.43 -13.48
C ILE A 200 21.85 34.87 -13.49
N ALA A 201 20.69 35.13 -12.88
CA ALA A 201 20.13 36.50 -12.81
C ALA A 201 21.07 37.49 -12.12
N ALA A 202 21.70 37.09 -11.00
CA ALA A 202 22.66 37.93 -10.31
C ALA A 202 23.97 38.18 -11.14
N ALA A 203 24.39 37.22 -11.96
CA ALA A 203 25.52 37.39 -12.87
C ALA A 203 25.16 38.35 -14.01
N GLU A 204 23.99 38.24 -14.60
CA GLU A 204 23.51 39.14 -15.66
C GLU A 204 23.35 40.57 -15.14
N GLU A 205 22.83 40.76 -13.94
CA GLU A 205 22.69 42.10 -13.32
C GLU A 205 24.07 42.74 -13.08
N ARG A 206 25.02 41.98 -12.55
CA ARG A 206 26.43 42.48 -12.37
C ARG A 206 27.09 42.83 -13.69
N GLU A 207 26.86 42.07 -14.75
CA GLU A 207 27.38 42.35 -16.06
C GLU A 207 26.76 43.62 -16.66
N LYS A 208 25.45 43.80 -16.48
CA LYS A 208 24.72 45.01 -16.87
C LYS A 208 25.29 46.24 -16.15
N ASP A 209 25.44 46.18 -14.82
CA ASP A 209 26.01 47.27 -14.01
C ASP A 209 27.43 47.60 -14.48
N ARG A 210 28.23 46.58 -14.80
CA ARG A 210 29.59 46.77 -15.31
C ARG A 210 29.60 47.45 -16.66
N ARG A 211 28.74 47.06 -17.57
CA ARG A 211 28.58 47.71 -18.91
C ARG A 211 28.13 49.15 -18.78
N GLU A 212 27.15 49.42 -17.90
CA GLU A 212 26.71 50.80 -17.63
C GLU A 212 27.80 51.66 -17.00
N ALA A 213 28.59 51.13 -16.06
CA ALA A 213 29.70 51.81 -15.47
C ALA A 213 30.84 52.12 -16.48
N MET A 214 31.09 51.19 -17.41
CA MET A 214 32.05 51.44 -18.51
C MET A 214 31.53 52.54 -19.47
N ALA A 215 30.26 52.47 -19.88
CA ALA A 215 29.67 53.46 -20.75
C ALA A 215 29.65 54.89 -20.14
N ARG A 216 29.42 54.99 -18.79
CA ARG A 216 29.53 56.29 -18.06
C ARG A 216 30.97 56.82 -18.07
N ARG A 217 31.96 55.96 -17.89
CA ARG A 217 33.38 56.33 -17.94
C ARG A 217 33.81 56.83 -19.34
N GLU A 218 33.33 56.15 -20.40
CA GLU A 218 33.61 56.53 -21.77
C GLU A 218 32.89 57.83 -22.19
N ALA A 219 31.72 58.10 -21.61
CA ALA A 219 30.94 59.34 -21.86
C ALA A 219 31.48 60.53 -21.08
N GLY A 220 32.52 60.41 -20.25
CA GLY A 220 33.17 61.52 -19.54
C GLY A 220 32.33 62.15 -18.43
N ILE A 221 31.36 61.37 -17.86
CA ILE A 221 30.51 61.76 -16.75
C ILE A 221 30.91 61.02 -15.49
#